data_46c3d5b2d20567f487e3b3e3f494dfa6
#
_entry.id   46c3d5b2d20567f487e3b3e3f494dfa6
#
_cell.length_a   1.000
_cell.length_b   1.000
_cell.length_c   1.000
_cell.angle_alpha   90.00
_cell.angle_beta   90.00
_cell.angle_gamma   90.00
#
_symmetry.space_group_name_H-M   'P 1'
#
loop_
_entity.id
_entity.type
_entity.pdbx_description
1 polymer ?
#
loop_
_entity_poly.entity_id
_entity_poly.type
_entity_poly.pdbx_seq_one_letter_code
_entity_poly.pdbx_strand_id
1 'polypeptide(L)'
;MAKEFDRTGDRSAIPMPPPMDFPEHGAPEEDVLADLAAHLTSDPYAVEKNFGVSYVGPPHAIVERVRDLTAGRFFVEWAREMNPATDLFEKQAVRMLGSLLGHPEAVGFITSGGTESNLMAMRLARNLAGVSEPEVVLPVSAHYSFRMAAELFGLRLREIPVDDAMRPDMSQVEQLLNQHTVALVCSAPEGNFGQLDPVEEFSAIAERHGLYLHVDAAFGGFGLPFVRELGYQVPAFDFSLPGVSSMMTDGHKLGLLPVATGFFLVRDADMLNAIPSDSTVIHTITATKPGDHAAAAWAVMRHLGRSGYRASIKNLLEVVQIVSEGIDAIAGLRLLARPGLGVVNFTSDVVDVQQLHLELRNSGWGSTYGQSGGTGRIRLSIHPHRDVTHAREFVEVLATVVEGLRGTKGDGHVT
;
A
#
# COMPACT_ATOMS: atom_id res chain seq x y z
N MET A 1 27.16 -2.75 -7.05
CA MET A 1 26.54 -4.08 -7.18
C MET A 1 25.20 -3.98 -6.47
N ALA A 2 24.12 -3.87 -7.22
CA ALA A 2 22.77 -3.92 -6.65
C ALA A 2 22.62 -5.31 -6.01
N LYS A 3 22.48 -5.36 -4.68
CA LYS A 3 22.10 -6.59 -4.01
C LYS A 3 20.66 -6.90 -4.44
N GLU A 4 20.50 -7.92 -5.25
CA GLU A 4 19.21 -8.50 -5.61
C GLU A 4 18.42 -8.72 -4.32
N PHE A 5 17.26 -8.10 -4.23
CA PHE A 5 16.26 -8.50 -3.24
C PHE A 5 15.85 -9.92 -3.59
N ASP A 6 16.35 -10.89 -2.81
CA ASP A 6 15.93 -12.27 -2.95
C ASP A 6 14.43 -12.35 -2.66
N ARG A 7 13.65 -12.41 -3.71
CA ARG A 7 12.20 -12.65 -3.71
C ARG A 7 11.86 -14.12 -3.87
N THR A 8 12.84 -15.00 -3.73
CA THR A 8 12.62 -16.44 -3.68
C THR A 8 12.10 -16.86 -2.30
N GLY A 9 11.07 -16.18 -1.80
CA GLY A 9 10.14 -16.84 -0.90
C GLY A 9 9.58 -18.01 -1.70
N ASP A 10 9.73 -19.20 -1.17
CA ASP A 10 9.23 -20.45 -1.74
C ASP A 10 7.81 -20.23 -2.27
N ARG A 11 7.71 -19.98 -3.57
CA ARG A 11 6.47 -20.15 -4.31
C ARG A 11 6.33 -21.65 -4.52
N SER A 12 6.21 -22.41 -3.42
CA SER A 12 5.64 -23.74 -3.51
C SER A 12 4.31 -23.53 -4.20
N ALA A 13 4.28 -23.84 -5.46
CA ALA A 13 3.12 -23.66 -6.31
C ALA A 13 1.95 -24.28 -5.56
N ILE A 14 0.92 -23.49 -5.26
CA ILE A 14 -0.37 -24.06 -4.87
C ILE A 14 -0.64 -25.14 -5.91
N PRO A 15 -0.69 -26.42 -5.52
CA PRO A 15 -0.84 -27.48 -6.50
C PRO A 15 -2.05 -27.16 -7.35
N MET A 16 -1.88 -27.16 -8.66
CA MET A 16 -3.00 -26.98 -9.56
C MET A 16 -4.07 -28.01 -9.20
N PRO A 17 -5.32 -27.61 -9.03
CA PRO A 17 -6.40 -28.56 -8.82
C PRO A 17 -6.46 -29.51 -10.02
N PRO A 18 -6.99 -30.75 -9.83
CA PRO A 18 -7.21 -31.64 -10.96
C PRO A 18 -8.07 -30.97 -12.03
N PRO A 19 -7.96 -31.37 -13.30
CA PRO A 19 -8.82 -30.86 -14.35
C PRO A 19 -10.30 -30.97 -13.94
N MET A 20 -11.05 -29.92 -14.12
CA MET A 20 -12.49 -29.87 -13.91
C MET A 20 -13.20 -29.54 -15.22
N ASP A 21 -14.21 -30.33 -15.56
CA ASP A 21 -15.08 -30.01 -16.68
C ASP A 21 -16.06 -28.89 -16.30
N PHE A 22 -16.42 -28.07 -17.29
CA PHE A 22 -17.52 -27.14 -17.09
C PHE A 22 -18.82 -27.92 -16.88
N PRO A 23 -19.58 -27.68 -15.79
CA PRO A 23 -20.76 -28.48 -15.50
C PRO A 23 -21.83 -28.36 -16.58
N GLU A 24 -22.39 -29.50 -17.02
CA GLU A 24 -23.47 -29.51 -17.99
C GLU A 24 -24.76 -28.94 -17.39
N HIS A 25 -24.99 -29.17 -16.10
CA HIS A 25 -26.16 -28.64 -15.37
C HIS A 25 -25.71 -27.84 -14.15
N GLY A 26 -26.45 -26.76 -13.86
CA GLY A 26 -26.22 -25.96 -12.65
C GLY A 26 -26.55 -26.75 -11.38
N ALA A 27 -25.83 -26.46 -10.30
CA ALA A 27 -26.15 -26.95 -8.97
C ALA A 27 -27.16 -26.01 -8.24
N PRO A 28 -27.92 -26.51 -7.26
CA PRO A 28 -28.72 -25.66 -6.39
C PRO A 28 -27.88 -24.56 -5.72
N GLU A 29 -28.46 -23.35 -5.58
CA GLU A 29 -27.77 -22.20 -5.00
C GLU A 29 -27.24 -22.50 -3.58
N GLU A 30 -28.05 -23.17 -2.75
CA GLU A 30 -27.67 -23.55 -1.39
C GLU A 30 -26.46 -24.46 -1.31
N ASP A 31 -26.32 -25.40 -2.26
CA ASP A 31 -25.17 -26.30 -2.34
C ASP A 31 -23.90 -25.54 -2.74
N VAL A 32 -24.02 -24.64 -3.73
CA VAL A 32 -22.89 -23.79 -4.18
C VAL A 32 -22.42 -22.88 -3.04
N LEU A 33 -23.33 -22.27 -2.30
CA LEU A 33 -22.99 -21.39 -1.18
C LEU A 33 -22.40 -22.17 0.00
N ALA A 34 -22.88 -23.40 0.26
CA ALA A 34 -22.33 -24.26 1.30
C ALA A 34 -20.88 -24.69 0.94
N ASP A 35 -20.64 -25.08 -0.29
CA ASP A 35 -19.30 -25.43 -0.80
C ASP A 35 -18.34 -24.24 -0.71
N LEU A 36 -18.79 -23.07 -1.12
CA LEU A 36 -18.01 -21.84 -0.98
C LEU A 36 -17.63 -21.56 0.47
N ALA A 37 -18.60 -21.63 1.39
CA ALA A 37 -18.38 -21.42 2.81
C ALA A 37 -17.38 -22.44 3.40
N ALA A 38 -17.50 -23.72 3.00
CA ALA A 38 -16.56 -24.76 3.43
C ALA A 38 -15.12 -24.48 2.98
N HIS A 39 -14.92 -24.01 1.75
CA HIS A 39 -13.60 -23.65 1.25
C HIS A 39 -13.01 -22.44 1.99
N LEU A 40 -13.81 -21.42 2.31
CA LEU A 40 -13.37 -20.23 3.05
C LEU A 40 -12.89 -20.55 4.48
N THR A 41 -13.38 -21.65 5.08
CA THR A 41 -12.90 -22.08 6.41
C THR A 41 -11.47 -22.62 6.38
N SER A 42 -10.94 -22.95 5.22
CA SER A 42 -9.55 -23.43 5.07
C SER A 42 -8.52 -22.32 4.94
N ASP A 43 -8.95 -21.06 4.91
CA ASP A 43 -8.03 -19.93 4.87
C ASP A 43 -7.16 -19.89 6.14
N PRO A 44 -5.82 -19.83 6.00
CA PRO A 44 -4.89 -20.14 7.10
C PRO A 44 -4.87 -19.10 8.22
N TYR A 45 -5.48 -17.92 8.00
CA TYR A 45 -5.44 -16.84 8.99
C TYR A 45 -6.81 -16.21 9.19
N ALA A 46 -7.26 -16.24 10.44
CA ALA A 46 -8.30 -15.32 10.86
C ALA A 46 -7.86 -13.89 10.57
N VAL A 47 -8.76 -13.08 10.02
CA VAL A 47 -8.47 -11.67 9.69
C VAL A 47 -7.87 -10.95 10.90
N GLU A 48 -8.31 -11.31 12.12
CA GLU A 48 -7.88 -10.72 13.39
C GLU A 48 -6.41 -10.97 13.73
N LYS A 49 -5.82 -12.10 13.28
CA LYS A 49 -4.45 -12.51 13.61
C LYS A 49 -3.44 -12.23 12.48
N ASN A 50 -3.84 -11.54 11.44
CA ASN A 50 -2.95 -11.23 10.33
C ASN A 50 -2.25 -9.87 10.55
N PHE A 51 -1.06 -9.90 11.13
CA PHE A 51 -0.24 -8.71 11.36
C PHE A 51 0.81 -8.46 10.24
N GLY A 52 0.79 -9.20 9.15
CA GLY A 52 1.90 -9.00 8.23
C GLY A 52 1.81 -9.54 6.82
N VAL A 53 0.84 -10.38 6.52
CA VAL A 53 0.77 -10.97 5.17
C VAL A 53 0.24 -9.95 4.15
N SER A 54 -0.60 -9.01 4.57
CA SER A 54 -1.21 -8.02 3.69
C SER A 54 -1.32 -6.65 4.38
N TYR A 55 -1.12 -5.59 3.59
CA TYR A 55 -1.46 -4.21 3.97
C TYR A 55 -2.97 -3.93 3.88
N VAL A 56 -3.76 -4.92 3.47
CA VAL A 56 -5.20 -4.81 3.27
C VAL A 56 -5.92 -5.38 4.48
N GLY A 57 -6.92 -4.66 4.95
CA GLY A 57 -7.84 -5.11 5.98
C GLY A 57 -9.27 -5.12 5.49
N PRO A 58 -10.22 -5.54 6.32
CA PRO A 58 -11.63 -5.46 5.99
C PRO A 58 -12.03 -4.00 5.73
N PRO A 59 -12.91 -3.74 4.76
CA PRO A 59 -13.46 -2.42 4.57
C PRO A 59 -14.36 -2.03 5.76
N HIS A 60 -14.65 -0.74 5.90
CA HIS A 60 -15.58 -0.25 6.91
C HIS A 60 -16.98 -0.85 6.72
N ALA A 61 -17.65 -1.22 7.81
CA ALA A 61 -18.93 -1.94 7.80
C ALA A 61 -20.06 -1.26 6.98
N ILE A 62 -20.01 0.06 6.77
CA ILE A 62 -20.98 0.78 5.91
C ILE A 62 -20.92 0.29 4.46
N VAL A 63 -19.81 -0.32 4.03
CA VAL A 63 -19.64 -0.81 2.65
C VAL A 63 -20.65 -1.91 2.31
N GLU A 64 -20.99 -2.77 3.26
CA GLU A 64 -22.02 -3.80 3.06
C GLU A 64 -23.35 -3.17 2.71
N ARG A 65 -23.76 -2.13 3.44
CA ARG A 65 -25.00 -1.37 3.15
C ARG A 65 -24.95 -0.64 1.82
N VAL A 66 -23.78 -0.15 1.42
CA VAL A 66 -23.59 0.44 0.09
C VAL A 66 -23.78 -0.62 -0.99
N ARG A 67 -23.24 -1.81 -0.82
CA ARG A 67 -23.43 -2.93 -1.75
C ARG A 67 -24.89 -3.33 -1.87
N ASP A 68 -25.62 -3.41 -0.76
CA ASP A 68 -27.07 -3.68 -0.77
C ASP A 68 -27.85 -2.63 -1.56
N LEU A 69 -27.51 -1.34 -1.40
CA LEU A 69 -28.15 -0.25 -2.13
C LEU A 69 -27.78 -0.24 -3.62
N THR A 70 -26.64 -0.76 -3.99
CA THR A 70 -26.14 -0.81 -5.37
C THR A 70 -26.41 -2.15 -6.04
N ALA A 71 -26.80 -3.18 -5.30
CA ALA A 71 -27.12 -4.49 -5.83
C ALA A 71 -28.22 -4.40 -6.89
N GLY A 72 -28.03 -5.08 -8.01
CA GLY A 72 -28.95 -5.05 -9.15
C GLY A 72 -28.95 -3.75 -9.95
N ARG A 73 -28.16 -2.76 -9.57
CA ARG A 73 -27.93 -1.55 -10.36
C ARG A 73 -26.67 -1.73 -11.19
N PHE A 74 -26.77 -1.35 -12.46
CA PHE A 74 -25.63 -1.44 -13.37
C PHE A 74 -24.72 -0.21 -13.17
N PHE A 75 -23.76 -0.31 -12.25
CA PHE A 75 -22.77 0.72 -12.02
C PHE A 75 -21.53 0.44 -12.90
N VAL A 76 -21.54 0.98 -14.11
CA VAL A 76 -20.37 0.94 -15.00
C VAL A 76 -19.90 2.36 -15.20
N GLU A 77 -18.69 2.63 -14.75
CA GLU A 77 -18.12 3.98 -14.74
C GLU A 77 -17.94 4.58 -16.15
N TRP A 78 -17.64 3.76 -17.16
CA TRP A 78 -17.47 4.24 -18.53
C TRP A 78 -18.78 4.78 -19.14
N ALA A 79 -19.92 4.39 -18.64
CA ALA A 79 -21.25 4.87 -19.09
C ALA A 79 -21.72 6.07 -18.24
N ARG A 80 -20.88 7.09 -18.08
CA ARG A 80 -21.16 8.27 -17.21
C ARG A 80 -22.49 8.96 -17.50
N GLU A 81 -22.89 9.02 -18.77
CA GLU A 81 -24.20 9.57 -19.17
C GLU A 81 -25.35 8.72 -18.61
N MET A 82 -25.18 7.42 -18.49
CA MET A 82 -26.18 6.50 -17.95
C MET A 82 -26.13 6.42 -16.40
N ASN A 83 -24.99 6.74 -15.79
CA ASN A 83 -24.76 6.64 -14.35
C ASN A 83 -24.17 7.94 -13.78
N PRO A 84 -24.86 9.08 -13.87
CA PRO A 84 -24.34 10.37 -13.42
C PRO A 84 -24.04 10.41 -11.91
N ALA A 85 -24.70 9.58 -11.11
CA ALA A 85 -24.41 9.47 -9.68
C ALA A 85 -23.02 8.87 -9.42
N THR A 86 -22.57 7.90 -10.19
CA THR A 86 -21.24 7.29 -10.05
C THR A 86 -20.15 8.32 -10.35
N ASP A 87 -20.28 9.08 -11.43
CA ASP A 87 -19.35 10.17 -11.77
C ASP A 87 -19.31 11.23 -10.67
N LEU A 88 -20.47 11.58 -10.11
CA LEU A 88 -20.54 12.53 -8.98
C LEU A 88 -19.82 11.99 -7.74
N PHE A 89 -20.02 10.73 -7.38
CA PHE A 89 -19.39 10.12 -6.21
C PHE A 89 -17.86 10.07 -6.38
N GLU A 90 -17.37 9.67 -7.55
CA GLU A 90 -15.93 9.67 -7.83
C GLU A 90 -15.33 11.07 -7.71
N LYS A 91 -15.92 12.06 -8.38
CA LYS A 91 -15.43 13.44 -8.32
C LYS A 91 -15.44 14.02 -6.90
N GLN A 92 -16.49 13.76 -6.14
CA GLN A 92 -16.58 14.22 -4.75
C GLN A 92 -15.56 13.52 -3.85
N ALA A 93 -15.33 12.21 -4.01
CA ALA A 93 -14.32 11.48 -3.27
C ALA A 93 -12.91 12.02 -3.59
N VAL A 94 -12.59 12.25 -4.85
CA VAL A 94 -11.33 12.86 -5.30
C VAL A 94 -11.15 14.26 -4.69
N ARG A 95 -12.18 15.11 -4.70
CA ARG A 95 -12.12 16.45 -4.08
C ARG A 95 -11.92 16.42 -2.58
N MET A 96 -12.61 15.52 -1.86
CA MET A 96 -12.40 15.33 -0.42
C MET A 96 -10.95 14.93 -0.13
N LEU A 97 -10.41 14.00 -0.93
CA LEU A 97 -9.03 13.55 -0.77
C LEU A 97 -8.02 14.64 -1.16
N GLY A 98 -8.24 15.37 -2.24
CA GLY A 98 -7.42 16.52 -2.62
C GLY A 98 -7.37 17.58 -1.52
N SER A 99 -8.51 17.87 -0.89
CA SER A 99 -8.58 18.78 0.26
C SER A 99 -7.78 18.25 1.46
N LEU A 100 -7.82 16.93 1.71
CA LEU A 100 -7.05 16.28 2.78
C LEU A 100 -5.54 16.38 2.52
N LEU A 101 -5.13 16.29 1.25
CA LEU A 101 -3.75 16.31 0.79
C LEU A 101 -3.25 17.73 0.40
N GLY A 102 -3.90 18.78 0.90
CA GLY A 102 -3.41 20.14 0.78
C GLY A 102 -3.73 20.86 -0.55
N HIS A 103 -4.55 20.26 -1.43
CA HIS A 103 -4.97 20.87 -2.71
C HIS A 103 -6.43 20.57 -3.06
N PRO A 104 -7.39 21.39 -2.59
CA PRO A 104 -8.82 21.16 -2.83
C PRO A 104 -9.21 21.12 -4.32
N GLU A 105 -8.43 21.77 -5.18
CA GLU A 105 -8.65 21.80 -6.61
C GLU A 105 -8.01 20.63 -7.38
N ALA A 106 -7.28 19.73 -6.70
CA ALA A 106 -6.74 18.53 -7.33
C ALA A 106 -7.84 17.73 -8.04
N VAL A 107 -7.52 17.20 -9.19
CA VAL A 107 -8.39 16.34 -9.98
C VAL A 107 -7.80 14.95 -10.12
N GLY A 108 -8.61 14.00 -10.58
CA GLY A 108 -8.15 12.64 -10.74
C GLY A 108 -9.31 11.67 -10.80
N PHE A 109 -9.03 10.42 -10.49
CA PHE A 109 -10.01 9.35 -10.55
C PHE A 109 -9.63 8.18 -9.63
N ILE A 110 -10.62 7.31 -9.38
CA ILE A 110 -10.42 6.04 -8.69
C ILE A 110 -9.79 5.05 -9.66
N THR A 111 -8.86 4.26 -9.17
CA THR A 111 -8.15 3.19 -9.89
C THR A 111 -8.41 1.85 -9.23
N SER A 112 -7.95 0.76 -9.86
CA SER A 112 -7.98 -0.59 -9.29
C SER A 112 -6.93 -0.82 -8.18
N GLY A 113 -6.27 0.24 -7.71
CA GLY A 113 -5.26 0.18 -6.65
C GLY A 113 -3.96 0.89 -7.04
N GLY A 114 -3.00 0.88 -6.12
CA GLY A 114 -1.75 1.62 -6.22
C GLY A 114 -0.91 1.27 -7.45
N THR A 115 -0.91 0.02 -7.85
CA THR A 115 -0.19 -0.38 -9.07
C THR A 115 -0.71 0.38 -10.29
N GLU A 116 -2.02 0.39 -10.51
CA GLU A 116 -2.60 1.15 -11.63
C GLU A 116 -2.35 2.65 -11.50
N SER A 117 -2.46 3.20 -10.29
CA SER A 117 -2.19 4.61 -10.04
C SER A 117 -0.76 5.01 -10.39
N ASN A 118 0.22 4.19 -10.01
CA ASN A 118 1.64 4.41 -10.34
C ASN A 118 1.90 4.26 -11.86
N LEU A 119 1.25 3.28 -12.51
CA LEU A 119 1.29 3.13 -13.97
C LEU A 119 0.74 4.38 -14.66
N MET A 120 -0.38 4.93 -14.17
CA MET A 120 -0.97 6.15 -14.71
C MET A 120 -0.07 7.36 -14.55
N ALA A 121 0.60 7.51 -13.39
CA ALA A 121 1.56 8.57 -13.16
C ALA A 121 2.72 8.52 -14.17
N MET A 122 3.28 7.36 -14.38
CA MET A 122 4.41 7.17 -15.31
C MET A 122 3.98 7.34 -16.77
N ARG A 123 2.79 6.87 -17.14
CA ARG A 123 2.20 7.13 -18.45
C ARG A 123 2.02 8.62 -18.71
N LEU A 124 1.51 9.34 -17.70
CA LEU A 124 1.29 10.79 -17.79
C LEU A 124 2.61 11.56 -17.91
N ALA A 125 3.59 11.28 -17.05
CA ALA A 125 4.90 11.91 -17.09
C ALA A 125 5.60 11.74 -18.44
N ARG A 126 5.59 10.52 -18.99
CA ARG A 126 6.13 10.22 -20.32
C ARG A 126 5.45 11.06 -21.42
N ASN A 127 4.11 11.10 -21.38
CA ASN A 127 3.34 11.76 -22.43
C ASN A 127 3.49 13.30 -22.37
N LEU A 128 3.56 13.88 -21.16
CA LEU A 128 3.78 15.30 -20.97
C LEU A 128 5.13 15.76 -21.50
N ALA A 129 6.16 14.97 -21.27
CA ALA A 129 7.52 15.34 -21.67
C ALA A 129 7.78 15.19 -23.17
N GLY A 130 7.17 14.21 -23.85
CA GLY A 130 7.37 13.96 -25.27
C GLY A 130 8.82 13.65 -25.67
N VAL A 131 9.65 13.19 -24.72
CA VAL A 131 11.08 12.93 -24.91
C VAL A 131 11.27 11.50 -25.44
N SER A 132 12.21 11.32 -26.36
CA SER A 132 12.66 10.01 -26.79
C SER A 132 13.50 9.36 -25.67
N GLU A 133 13.31 8.05 -25.40
CA GLU A 133 14.01 7.31 -24.36
C GLU A 133 13.85 7.94 -22.95
N PRO A 134 12.63 8.15 -22.47
CA PRO A 134 12.38 8.83 -21.19
C PRO A 134 12.95 8.08 -19.99
N GLU A 135 13.56 8.81 -19.06
CA GLU A 135 14.15 8.28 -17.84
C GLU A 135 13.39 8.77 -16.61
N VAL A 136 13.28 7.90 -15.60
CA VAL A 136 12.65 8.19 -14.31
C VAL A 136 13.67 7.95 -13.21
N VAL A 137 13.86 8.94 -12.34
CA VAL A 137 14.77 8.84 -11.19
C VAL A 137 13.95 8.55 -9.94
N LEU A 138 14.30 7.47 -9.23
CA LEU A 138 13.54 6.97 -8.08
C LEU A 138 14.45 6.19 -7.11
N PRO A 139 14.11 6.11 -5.79
CA PRO A 139 14.80 5.23 -4.87
C PRO A 139 14.70 3.75 -5.27
N VAL A 140 15.74 2.96 -5.03
CA VAL A 140 15.70 1.51 -5.26
C VAL A 140 14.63 0.82 -4.40
N SER A 141 14.20 1.44 -3.31
CA SER A 141 13.10 1.02 -2.43
C SER A 141 11.70 1.26 -3.00
N ALA A 142 11.57 2.01 -4.10
CA ALA A 142 10.29 2.31 -4.72
C ALA A 142 9.52 1.04 -5.10
N HIS A 143 8.20 1.13 -5.06
CA HIS A 143 7.33 -0.02 -5.30
C HIS A 143 7.59 -0.66 -6.68
N TYR A 144 7.46 -1.98 -6.76
CA TYR A 144 7.75 -2.77 -7.99
C TYR A 144 6.93 -2.33 -9.22
N SER A 145 5.78 -1.66 -9.00
CA SER A 145 4.94 -1.14 -10.09
C SER A 145 5.67 -0.14 -11.01
N PHE A 146 6.70 0.54 -10.51
CA PHE A 146 7.51 1.42 -11.36
C PHE A 146 8.39 0.63 -12.34
N ARG A 147 8.86 -0.56 -11.96
CA ARG A 147 9.53 -1.47 -12.90
C ARG A 147 8.56 -2.01 -13.95
N MET A 148 7.32 -2.34 -13.54
CA MET A 148 6.26 -2.67 -14.50
C MET A 148 5.95 -1.51 -15.45
N ALA A 149 5.88 -0.28 -14.93
CA ALA A 149 5.67 0.91 -15.76
C ALA A 149 6.80 1.10 -16.76
N ALA A 150 8.05 0.86 -16.34
CA ALA A 150 9.22 0.96 -17.21
C ALA A 150 9.14 -0.02 -18.37
N GLU A 151 8.78 -1.27 -18.09
CA GLU A 151 8.58 -2.30 -19.10
C GLU A 151 7.44 -1.94 -20.06
N LEU A 152 6.27 -1.57 -19.52
CA LEU A 152 5.07 -1.30 -20.31
C LEU A 152 5.16 -0.04 -21.18
N PHE A 153 5.86 0.98 -20.70
CA PHE A 153 5.88 2.30 -21.33
C PHE A 153 7.23 2.69 -21.93
N GLY A 154 8.20 1.77 -21.93
CA GLY A 154 9.54 2.03 -22.51
C GLY A 154 10.32 3.09 -21.74
N LEU A 155 10.22 3.10 -20.39
CA LEU A 155 10.97 4.01 -19.53
C LEU A 155 12.29 3.36 -19.09
N ARG A 156 13.32 4.16 -18.86
CA ARG A 156 14.54 3.73 -18.18
C ARG A 156 14.52 4.21 -16.74
N LEU A 157 14.78 3.30 -15.79
CA LEU A 157 14.87 3.65 -14.38
C LEU A 157 16.31 4.01 -14.01
N ARG A 158 16.48 5.14 -13.32
CA ARG A 158 17.74 5.59 -12.71
C ARG A 158 17.57 5.52 -11.21
N GLU A 159 18.13 4.47 -10.62
CA GLU A 159 17.89 4.14 -9.23
C GLU A 159 18.82 4.90 -8.29
N ILE A 160 18.23 5.56 -7.28
CA ILE A 160 18.94 6.21 -6.18
C ILE A 160 19.24 5.13 -5.14
N PRO A 161 20.50 4.96 -4.70
CA PRO A 161 20.84 4.07 -3.60
C PRO A 161 20.12 4.46 -2.31
N VAL A 162 19.88 3.48 -1.44
CA VAL A 162 19.29 3.67 -0.11
C VAL A 162 20.20 3.09 0.96
N ASP A 163 20.09 3.60 2.18
CA ASP A 163 20.74 3.04 3.35
C ASP A 163 20.00 1.78 3.88
N ASP A 164 20.51 1.19 4.97
CA ASP A 164 19.91 0.00 5.58
C ASP A 164 18.49 0.24 6.12
N ALA A 165 18.11 1.49 6.38
CA ALA A 165 16.76 1.91 6.77
C ALA A 165 15.89 2.32 5.57
N MET A 166 16.33 2.06 4.33
CA MET A 166 15.64 2.41 3.07
C MET A 166 15.51 3.91 2.80
N ARG A 167 16.35 4.75 3.39
CA ARG A 167 16.37 6.19 3.11
C ARG A 167 17.23 6.47 1.88
N PRO A 168 16.73 7.22 0.88
CA PRO A 168 17.47 7.52 -0.34
C PRO A 168 18.66 8.46 -0.08
N ASP A 169 19.75 8.23 -0.80
CA ASP A 169 20.92 9.12 -0.83
C ASP A 169 20.65 10.33 -1.73
N MET A 170 20.16 11.39 -1.15
CA MET A 170 19.79 12.61 -1.86
C MET A 170 20.97 13.30 -2.56
N SER A 171 22.21 13.06 -2.12
CA SER A 171 23.39 13.62 -2.75
C SER A 171 23.64 13.11 -4.18
N GLN A 172 23.03 11.98 -4.54
CA GLN A 172 23.17 11.37 -5.86
C GLN A 172 22.05 11.78 -6.84
N VAL A 173 20.94 12.35 -6.35
CA VAL A 173 19.77 12.62 -7.19
C VAL A 173 20.15 13.52 -8.39
N GLU A 174 20.77 14.66 -8.15
CA GLU A 174 21.12 15.59 -9.22
C GLU A 174 22.15 15.02 -10.21
N GLN A 175 23.00 14.08 -9.78
CA GLN A 175 23.97 13.41 -10.65
C GLN A 175 23.31 12.41 -11.61
N LEU A 176 22.11 11.92 -11.25
CA LEU A 176 21.32 11.01 -12.07
C LEU A 176 20.45 11.74 -13.10
N LEU A 177 20.26 13.06 -12.94
CA LEU A 177 19.45 13.87 -13.86
C LEU A 177 20.19 14.12 -15.18
N ASN A 178 19.44 14.08 -16.27
CA ASN A 178 19.93 14.43 -17.60
C ASN A 178 18.77 14.88 -18.50
N GLN A 179 19.04 15.18 -19.77
CA GLN A 179 18.05 15.66 -20.74
C GLN A 179 16.91 14.67 -21.06
N HIS A 180 17.04 13.41 -20.68
CA HIS A 180 16.02 12.37 -20.86
C HIS A 180 15.17 12.19 -19.59
N THR A 181 15.56 12.80 -18.46
CA THR A 181 14.81 12.68 -17.21
C THR A 181 13.47 13.38 -17.34
N VAL A 182 12.38 12.62 -17.18
CA VAL A 182 11.01 13.13 -17.29
C VAL A 182 10.29 13.19 -15.95
N ALA A 183 10.70 12.37 -14.99
CA ALA A 183 10.05 12.32 -13.69
C ALA A 183 11.01 11.96 -12.55
N LEU A 184 10.66 12.45 -11.36
CA LEU A 184 11.11 11.98 -10.08
C LEU A 184 9.97 11.22 -9.39
N VAL A 185 10.32 10.19 -8.63
CA VAL A 185 9.38 9.44 -7.78
C VAL A 185 9.93 9.36 -6.37
N CYS A 186 9.06 9.54 -5.39
CA CYS A 186 9.34 9.27 -3.98
C CYS A 186 8.12 8.64 -3.30
N SER A 187 8.31 8.08 -2.11
CA SER A 187 7.27 7.36 -1.37
C SER A 187 6.95 8.01 -0.03
N ALA A 188 5.69 8.03 0.33
CA ALA A 188 5.23 8.65 1.58
C ALA A 188 4.22 7.74 2.32
N PRO A 189 4.70 6.73 3.11
CA PRO A 189 6.05 6.17 3.21
C PRO A 189 6.31 5.02 2.21
N GLU A 190 7.58 4.58 2.10
CA GLU A 190 7.91 3.37 1.36
C GLU A 190 7.40 2.10 2.09
N GLY A 191 7.13 1.03 1.32
CA GLY A 191 6.35 -0.10 1.82
C GLY A 191 7.12 -1.13 2.68
N ASN A 192 8.48 -1.11 2.70
CA ASN A 192 9.25 -2.15 3.37
C ASN A 192 9.53 -1.82 4.84
N PHE A 193 9.98 -0.60 5.12
CA PHE A 193 10.32 -0.13 6.46
C PHE A 193 9.37 0.94 6.98
N GLY A 194 8.50 1.48 6.12
CA GLY A 194 7.58 2.55 6.49
C GLY A 194 8.28 3.90 6.66
N GLN A 195 9.45 4.09 6.03
CA GLN A 195 10.18 5.33 6.10
C GLN A 195 9.66 6.32 5.05
N LEU A 196 9.51 7.57 5.48
CA LEU A 196 9.10 8.66 4.59
C LEU A 196 10.32 9.14 3.81
N ASP A 197 10.24 9.11 2.49
CA ASP A 197 11.26 9.75 1.65
C ASP A 197 11.26 11.26 1.88
N PRO A 198 12.39 11.98 1.66
CA PRO A 198 12.49 13.42 1.85
C PRO A 198 11.78 14.19 0.71
N VAL A 199 10.43 14.15 0.72
CA VAL A 199 9.58 14.69 -0.36
C VAL A 199 9.82 16.18 -0.57
N GLU A 200 10.15 16.93 0.49
CA GLU A 200 10.49 18.37 0.41
C GLU A 200 11.71 18.59 -0.48
N GLU A 201 12.76 17.76 -0.33
CA GLU A 201 13.96 17.84 -1.16
C GLU A 201 13.67 17.43 -2.61
N PHE A 202 12.92 16.34 -2.81
CA PHE A 202 12.46 15.93 -4.15
C PHE A 202 11.64 17.04 -4.82
N SER A 203 10.74 17.70 -4.10
CA SER A 203 9.94 18.82 -4.59
C SER A 203 10.81 19.98 -5.04
N ALA A 204 11.80 20.38 -4.23
CA ALA A 204 12.71 21.46 -4.57
C ALA A 204 13.56 21.12 -5.81
N ILE A 205 13.98 19.88 -5.99
CA ILE A 205 14.70 19.44 -7.18
C ILE A 205 13.77 19.47 -8.41
N ALA A 206 12.55 18.95 -8.27
CA ALA A 206 11.56 18.93 -9.35
C ALA A 206 11.25 20.35 -9.86
N GLU A 207 11.06 21.32 -8.96
CA GLU A 207 10.83 22.72 -9.31
C GLU A 207 12.02 23.34 -10.04
N ARG A 208 13.25 23.14 -9.55
CA ARG A 208 14.45 23.70 -10.20
C ARG A 208 14.66 23.19 -11.60
N HIS A 209 14.32 21.95 -11.87
CA HIS A 209 14.57 21.28 -13.16
C HIS A 209 13.32 21.18 -14.05
N GLY A 210 12.14 21.65 -13.58
CA GLY A 210 10.89 21.54 -14.32
C GLY A 210 10.44 20.08 -14.54
N LEU A 211 10.72 19.20 -13.59
CA LEU A 211 10.43 17.77 -13.69
C LEU A 211 9.08 17.43 -13.07
N TYR A 212 8.46 16.38 -13.59
CA TYR A 212 7.27 15.79 -12.98
C TYR A 212 7.66 15.06 -11.69
N LEU A 213 7.04 15.40 -10.56
CA LEU A 213 7.22 14.67 -9.31
C LEU A 213 5.95 13.90 -8.96
N HIS A 214 6.10 12.59 -8.84
CA HIS A 214 5.06 11.69 -8.34
C HIS A 214 5.35 11.23 -6.92
N VAL A 215 4.36 11.34 -6.03
CA VAL A 215 4.43 10.84 -4.66
C VAL A 215 3.57 9.60 -4.52
N ASP A 216 4.20 8.45 -4.32
CA ASP A 216 3.53 7.22 -3.91
C ASP A 216 3.20 7.29 -2.43
N ALA A 217 1.99 7.71 -2.11
CA ALA A 217 1.44 7.79 -0.77
C ALA A 217 0.44 6.66 -0.50
N ALA A 218 0.69 5.46 -1.04
CA ALA A 218 -0.21 4.31 -0.96
C ALA A 218 -0.74 4.06 0.46
N PHE A 219 0.10 4.21 1.44
CA PHE A 219 -0.22 4.08 2.86
C PHE A 219 -0.49 5.44 3.51
N GLY A 220 0.33 6.43 3.18
CA GLY A 220 0.36 7.72 3.86
C GLY A 220 -0.78 8.67 3.51
N GLY A 221 -1.36 8.60 2.31
CA GLY A 221 -2.38 9.57 1.90
C GLY A 221 -3.61 9.60 2.78
N PHE A 222 -4.07 8.44 3.28
CA PHE A 222 -5.13 8.35 4.30
C PHE A 222 -4.62 8.27 5.74
N GLY A 223 -3.31 8.29 5.97
CA GLY A 223 -2.72 8.16 7.31
C GLY A 223 -2.05 9.42 7.82
N LEU A 224 -1.04 9.89 7.10
CA LEU A 224 -0.14 10.96 7.56
C LEU A 224 -0.83 12.30 7.88
N PRO A 225 -1.89 12.74 7.14
CA PRO A 225 -2.62 13.94 7.53
C PRO A 225 -3.20 13.84 8.95
N PHE A 226 -3.73 12.69 9.32
CA PHE A 226 -4.31 12.47 10.65
C PHE A 226 -3.25 12.25 11.73
N VAL A 227 -2.09 11.68 11.39
CA VAL A 227 -0.91 11.66 12.29
C VAL A 227 -0.51 13.10 12.65
N ARG A 228 -0.46 14.01 11.67
CA ARG A 228 -0.20 15.43 11.88
C ARG A 228 -1.26 16.10 12.76
N GLU A 229 -2.55 15.80 12.54
CA GLU A 229 -3.66 16.32 13.37
C GLU A 229 -3.63 15.81 14.82
N LEU A 230 -3.06 14.63 15.05
CA LEU A 230 -2.83 14.09 16.39
C LEU A 230 -1.64 14.73 17.12
N GLY A 231 -0.94 15.69 16.48
CA GLY A 231 0.17 16.44 17.05
C GLY A 231 1.56 15.83 16.82
N TYR A 232 1.66 14.76 16.05
CA TYR A 232 2.96 14.20 15.70
C TYR A 232 3.63 15.01 14.57
N GLN A 233 4.96 15.09 14.63
CA GLN A 233 5.73 15.73 13.57
C GLN A 233 5.75 14.87 12.31
N VAL A 234 5.20 15.40 11.23
CA VAL A 234 5.18 14.77 9.89
C VAL A 234 5.73 15.83 8.92
N PRO A 235 6.87 15.56 8.25
CA PRO A 235 7.36 16.43 7.18
C PRO A 235 6.30 16.65 6.10
N ALA A 236 6.42 17.70 5.31
CA ALA A 236 5.53 17.92 4.19
C ALA A 236 5.78 16.81 3.13
N PHE A 237 4.69 16.23 2.63
CA PHE A 237 4.76 15.12 1.68
C PHE A 237 3.69 15.20 0.58
N ASP A 238 2.81 16.16 0.68
CA ASP A 238 1.57 16.29 -0.08
C ASP A 238 1.59 17.48 -1.05
N PHE A 239 0.46 17.80 -1.64
CA PHE A 239 0.34 18.93 -2.56
C PHE A 239 0.59 20.30 -1.94
N SER A 240 0.85 20.41 -0.65
CA SER A 240 1.35 21.65 -0.06
C SER A 240 2.74 22.03 -0.60
N LEU A 241 3.46 21.05 -1.12
CA LEU A 241 4.75 21.23 -1.80
C LEU A 241 4.52 21.54 -3.29
N PRO A 242 5.01 22.68 -3.80
CA PRO A 242 4.69 23.15 -5.16
C PRO A 242 5.24 22.22 -6.26
N GLY A 243 6.35 21.55 -6.04
CA GLY A 243 6.93 20.62 -7.02
C GLY A 243 6.16 19.30 -7.19
N VAL A 244 5.23 18.96 -6.28
CA VAL A 244 4.43 17.73 -6.41
C VAL A 244 3.41 17.87 -7.52
N SER A 245 3.59 17.10 -8.60
CA SER A 245 2.72 17.09 -9.78
C SER A 245 1.55 16.14 -9.63
N SER A 246 1.79 14.97 -9.04
CA SER A 246 0.75 13.95 -8.78
C SER A 246 1.00 13.17 -7.51
N MET A 247 -0.07 12.61 -6.99
CA MET A 247 -0.05 11.71 -5.85
C MET A 247 -0.95 10.51 -6.12
N MET A 248 -0.58 9.38 -5.52
CA MET A 248 -1.48 8.25 -5.42
C MET A 248 -1.68 7.86 -3.94
N THR A 249 -2.82 7.24 -3.64
CA THR A 249 -3.05 6.59 -2.35
C THR A 249 -4.01 5.42 -2.50
N ASP A 250 -3.82 4.39 -1.65
CA ASP A 250 -4.70 3.23 -1.64
C ASP A 250 -5.85 3.41 -0.65
N GLY A 251 -7.06 3.47 -1.19
CA GLY A 251 -8.27 3.48 -0.38
C GLY A 251 -8.48 2.18 0.39
N HIS A 252 -8.10 1.05 -0.19
CA HIS A 252 -8.21 -0.28 0.43
C HIS A 252 -7.14 -0.59 1.51
N LYS A 253 -6.24 0.37 1.79
CA LYS A 253 -5.34 0.32 2.94
C LYS A 253 -5.93 1.13 4.09
N LEU A 254 -5.36 2.28 4.42
CA LEU A 254 -5.84 3.11 5.53
C LEU A 254 -7.14 3.89 5.23
N GLY A 255 -7.59 3.89 3.98
CA GLY A 255 -8.88 4.47 3.59
C GLY A 255 -10.10 3.63 4.00
N LEU A 256 -9.90 2.38 4.46
CA LEU A 256 -10.95 1.45 4.89
C LEU A 256 -11.99 1.16 3.80
N LEU A 257 -11.56 1.20 2.54
CA LEU A 257 -12.38 0.96 1.35
C LEU A 257 -12.23 -0.49 0.86
N PRO A 258 -13.14 -0.96 0.00
CA PRO A 258 -13.02 -2.29 -0.60
C PRO A 258 -11.72 -2.46 -1.42
N VAL A 259 -11.22 -3.67 -1.49
CA VAL A 259 -10.23 -4.08 -2.50
C VAL A 259 -10.97 -4.17 -3.87
N ALA A 260 -10.49 -3.66 -4.94
CA ALA A 260 -9.28 -2.91 -5.23
C ALA A 260 -9.65 -1.44 -5.47
N THR A 261 -9.37 -0.58 -4.50
CA THR A 261 -9.66 0.85 -4.61
C THR A 261 -8.38 1.65 -4.37
N GLY A 262 -7.89 2.30 -5.40
CA GLY A 262 -6.82 3.29 -5.35
C GLY A 262 -7.32 4.64 -5.83
N PHE A 263 -6.53 5.68 -5.61
CA PHE A 263 -6.77 7.03 -6.12
C PHE A 263 -5.51 7.53 -6.81
N PHE A 264 -5.70 8.11 -7.97
CA PHE A 264 -4.68 8.88 -8.67
C PHE A 264 -5.14 10.33 -8.76
N LEU A 265 -4.34 11.25 -8.23
CA LEU A 265 -4.61 12.68 -8.22
C LEU A 265 -3.49 13.43 -8.94
N VAL A 266 -3.85 14.46 -9.67
CA VAL A 266 -2.94 15.42 -10.28
C VAL A 266 -3.25 16.83 -9.80
N ARG A 267 -2.20 17.65 -9.70
CA ARG A 267 -2.34 19.04 -9.29
C ARG A 267 -3.18 19.85 -10.27
N ASP A 268 -2.87 19.72 -11.55
CA ASP A 268 -3.49 20.51 -12.62
C ASP A 268 -4.32 19.61 -13.55
N ALA A 269 -5.56 20.02 -13.79
CA ALA A 269 -6.49 19.30 -14.67
C ALA A 269 -5.96 19.19 -16.11
N ASP A 270 -5.23 20.21 -16.58
CA ASP A 270 -4.69 20.24 -17.94
C ASP A 270 -3.64 19.14 -18.19
N MET A 271 -3.00 18.65 -17.13
CA MET A 271 -2.09 17.50 -17.24
C MET A 271 -2.78 16.27 -17.82
N LEU A 272 -4.05 16.03 -17.45
CA LEU A 272 -4.81 14.86 -17.92
C LEU A 272 -5.05 14.88 -19.43
N ASN A 273 -4.95 16.04 -20.09
CA ASN A 273 -5.06 16.16 -21.55
C ASN A 273 -3.92 15.42 -22.29
N ALA A 274 -2.81 15.16 -21.62
CA ALA A 274 -1.71 14.36 -22.18
C ALA A 274 -2.00 12.85 -22.22
N ILE A 275 -3.08 12.40 -21.60
CA ILE A 275 -3.54 11.01 -21.70
C ILE A 275 -4.55 10.94 -22.84
N PRO A 276 -4.23 10.28 -23.97
CA PRO A 276 -5.18 10.10 -25.05
C PRO A 276 -6.45 9.41 -24.51
N SER A 277 -7.58 10.06 -24.71
CA SER A 277 -8.89 9.50 -24.38
C SER A 277 -9.83 9.75 -25.56
N ASP A 278 -10.65 8.75 -25.87
CA ASP A 278 -11.88 8.97 -26.60
C ASP A 278 -12.91 9.59 -25.63
N SER A 279 -13.82 10.40 -26.12
CA SER A 279 -14.87 11.05 -25.30
C SER A 279 -15.73 10.05 -24.50
N THR A 280 -15.67 8.78 -24.86
CA THR A 280 -16.43 7.68 -24.22
C THR A 280 -15.56 6.81 -23.32
N VAL A 281 -14.23 6.99 -23.30
CA VAL A 281 -13.29 6.10 -22.59
C VAL A 281 -12.67 6.81 -21.38
N ILE A 282 -12.65 6.10 -20.28
CA ILE A 282 -12.01 6.51 -19.03
C ILE A 282 -10.51 6.60 -19.22
N HIS A 283 -9.88 7.56 -18.57
CA HIS A 283 -8.43 7.78 -18.62
C HIS A 283 -7.57 6.67 -17.99
N THR A 284 -8.16 5.64 -17.39
CA THR A 284 -7.47 4.56 -16.67
C THR A 284 -6.94 3.48 -17.60
N ILE A 285 -6.09 2.59 -17.08
CA ILE A 285 -5.56 1.43 -17.83
C ILE A 285 -6.61 0.34 -17.93
N THR A 286 -7.40 0.14 -16.88
CA THR A 286 -8.39 -0.94 -16.81
C THR A 286 -9.69 -0.65 -17.55
N ALA A 287 -9.92 0.57 -17.98
CA ALA A 287 -11.12 1.09 -18.67
C ALA A 287 -12.44 0.86 -17.92
N THR A 288 -12.93 -0.36 -17.83
CA THR A 288 -14.18 -0.68 -17.13
C THR A 288 -13.90 -1.02 -15.67
N LYS A 289 -14.54 -0.30 -14.75
CA LYS A 289 -14.41 -0.47 -13.31
C LYS A 289 -15.77 -0.61 -12.63
N PRO A 290 -15.85 -1.29 -11.46
CA PRO A 290 -17.07 -1.30 -10.67
C PRO A 290 -17.40 0.09 -10.14
N GLY A 291 -18.60 0.60 -10.40
CA GLY A 291 -19.04 1.92 -9.91
C GLY A 291 -19.37 1.93 -8.42
N ASP A 292 -19.61 0.78 -7.82
CA ASP A 292 -19.85 0.62 -6.39
C ASP A 292 -18.62 1.04 -5.55
N HIS A 293 -17.39 0.95 -6.10
CA HIS A 293 -16.18 1.46 -5.44
C HIS A 293 -16.23 2.99 -5.28
N ALA A 294 -16.74 3.73 -6.27
CA ALA A 294 -16.93 5.19 -6.15
C ALA A 294 -17.99 5.53 -5.09
N ALA A 295 -19.09 4.78 -5.08
CA ALA A 295 -20.13 4.93 -4.06
C ALA A 295 -19.61 4.59 -2.65
N ALA A 296 -18.86 3.51 -2.51
CA ALA A 296 -18.23 3.11 -1.24
C ALA A 296 -17.22 4.16 -0.76
N ALA A 297 -16.36 4.65 -1.63
CA ALA A 297 -15.37 5.69 -1.30
C ALA A 297 -16.08 6.96 -0.78
N TRP A 298 -17.07 7.44 -1.51
CA TRP A 298 -17.86 8.60 -1.11
C TRP A 298 -18.56 8.39 0.23
N ALA A 299 -19.19 7.22 0.42
CA ALA A 299 -19.96 6.92 1.63
C ALA A 299 -19.06 6.79 2.86
N VAL A 300 -17.96 6.03 2.77
CA VAL A 300 -17.02 5.85 3.89
C VAL A 300 -16.38 7.17 4.28
N MET A 301 -15.86 7.94 3.32
CA MET A 301 -15.22 9.21 3.59
C MET A 301 -16.17 10.21 4.25
N ARG A 302 -17.44 10.26 3.84
CA ARG A 302 -18.44 11.12 4.46
C ARG A 302 -18.93 10.60 5.80
N HIS A 303 -19.05 9.28 5.96
CA HIS A 303 -19.50 8.69 7.21
C HIS A 303 -18.47 8.88 8.32
N LEU A 304 -17.22 8.57 8.04
CA LEU A 304 -16.12 8.73 9.01
C LEU A 304 -15.76 10.19 9.22
N GLY A 305 -15.68 10.96 8.15
CA GLY A 305 -15.15 12.31 8.19
C GLY A 305 -13.75 12.38 8.82
N ARG A 306 -13.22 13.56 9.06
CA ARG A 306 -11.90 13.72 9.70
C ARG A 306 -11.85 13.12 11.11
N SER A 307 -12.94 13.19 11.87
CA SER A 307 -12.97 12.64 13.24
C SER A 307 -12.86 11.13 13.29
N GLY A 308 -13.56 10.41 12.41
CA GLY A 308 -13.51 8.96 12.34
C GLY A 308 -12.15 8.44 11.87
N TYR A 309 -11.60 9.04 10.81
CA TYR A 309 -10.23 8.66 10.36
C TYR A 309 -9.17 8.99 11.43
N ARG A 310 -9.27 10.14 12.11
CA ARG A 310 -8.36 10.48 13.21
C ARG A 310 -8.44 9.48 14.36
N ALA A 311 -9.65 9.03 14.73
CA ALA A 311 -9.82 7.99 15.73
C ALA A 311 -9.21 6.65 15.28
N SER A 312 -9.40 6.27 14.02
CA SER A 312 -8.84 5.07 13.41
C SER A 312 -7.30 5.09 13.39
N ILE A 313 -6.70 6.21 13.00
CA ILE A 313 -5.24 6.37 13.00
C ILE A 313 -4.68 6.43 14.42
N LYS A 314 -5.38 7.06 15.37
CA LYS A 314 -4.98 7.03 16.78
C LYS A 314 -4.89 5.60 17.30
N ASN A 315 -5.92 4.79 17.05
CA ASN A 315 -5.89 3.36 17.41
C ASN A 315 -4.72 2.62 16.77
N LEU A 316 -4.48 2.84 15.46
CA LEU A 316 -3.34 2.24 14.76
C LEU A 316 -2.00 2.57 15.45
N LEU A 317 -1.77 3.85 15.79
CA LEU A 317 -0.54 4.27 16.44
C LEU A 317 -0.37 3.66 17.82
N GLU A 318 -1.46 3.51 18.58
CA GLU A 318 -1.46 2.86 19.89
C GLU A 318 -1.09 1.37 19.78
N VAL A 319 -1.66 0.66 18.81
CA VAL A 319 -1.32 -0.75 18.52
C VAL A 319 0.15 -0.88 18.13
N VAL A 320 0.65 -0.02 17.22
CA VAL A 320 2.05 0.01 16.80
C VAL A 320 2.98 0.25 17.97
N GLN A 321 2.62 1.15 18.88
CA GLN A 321 3.42 1.43 20.08
C GLN A 321 3.51 0.20 20.99
N ILE A 322 2.37 -0.44 21.32
CA ILE A 322 2.34 -1.64 22.19
C ILE A 322 3.18 -2.77 21.58
N VAL A 323 3.03 -3.02 20.29
CA VAL A 323 3.80 -4.06 19.60
C VAL A 323 5.30 -3.74 19.62
N SER A 324 5.67 -2.50 19.36
CA SER A 324 7.08 -2.07 19.32
C SER A 324 7.74 -2.14 20.70
N GLU A 325 7.08 -1.64 21.73
CA GLU A 325 7.54 -1.72 23.12
C GLU A 325 7.64 -3.18 23.59
N GLY A 326 6.69 -4.02 23.19
CA GLY A 326 6.69 -5.45 23.48
C GLY A 326 7.85 -6.18 22.82
N ILE A 327 8.18 -5.86 21.56
CA ILE A 327 9.34 -6.42 20.86
C ILE A 327 10.65 -6.02 21.58
N ASP A 328 10.81 -4.75 21.92
CA ASP A 328 12.01 -4.23 22.58
C ASP A 328 12.18 -4.79 24.02
N ALA A 329 11.08 -5.14 24.68
CA ALA A 329 11.10 -5.77 26.01
C ALA A 329 11.54 -7.25 25.97
N ILE A 330 11.45 -7.94 24.84
CA ILE A 330 11.86 -9.33 24.70
C ILE A 330 13.37 -9.38 24.44
N ALA A 331 14.14 -9.87 25.41
CA ALA A 331 15.59 -9.92 25.31
C ALA A 331 16.03 -10.64 24.02
N GLY A 332 16.96 -10.02 23.27
CA GLY A 332 17.49 -10.55 22.01
C GLY A 332 16.63 -10.30 20.77
N LEU A 333 15.47 -9.67 20.90
CA LEU A 333 14.80 -9.03 19.77
C LEU A 333 15.22 -7.56 19.70
N ARG A 334 15.19 -6.98 18.50
CA ARG A 334 15.43 -5.55 18.30
C ARG A 334 14.68 -5.04 17.07
N LEU A 335 14.19 -3.83 17.17
CA LEU A 335 13.63 -3.12 16.03
C LEU A 335 14.75 -2.75 15.04
N LEU A 336 14.47 -2.84 13.74
CA LEU A 336 15.42 -2.50 12.67
C LEU A 336 15.35 -1.03 12.27
N ALA A 337 14.20 -0.40 12.50
CA ALA A 337 14.00 1.01 12.26
C ALA A 337 12.95 1.54 13.24
N ARG A 338 12.87 2.87 13.39
CA ARG A 338 11.73 3.47 14.08
C ARG A 338 10.46 3.09 13.34
N PRO A 339 9.43 2.52 14.01
CA PRO A 339 8.20 2.13 13.37
C PRO A 339 7.56 3.28 12.62
N GLY A 340 7.26 3.03 11.34
CA GLY A 340 6.48 3.94 10.53
C GLY A 340 4.98 3.71 10.72
N LEU A 341 4.16 4.38 9.92
CA LEU A 341 2.71 4.28 9.93
C LEU A 341 2.23 2.84 9.67
N GLY A 342 2.01 2.06 10.73
CA GLY A 342 1.56 0.66 10.64
C GLY A 342 2.62 -0.37 10.23
N VAL A 343 3.87 0.04 9.97
CA VAL A 343 4.94 -0.88 9.57
C VAL A 343 5.95 -1.02 10.70
N VAL A 344 6.14 -2.25 11.18
CA VAL A 344 7.13 -2.60 12.21
C VAL A 344 8.05 -3.67 11.68
N ASN A 345 9.36 -3.43 11.74
CA ASN A 345 10.38 -4.39 11.35
C ASN A 345 11.28 -4.74 12.52
N PHE A 346 11.51 -6.02 12.75
CA PHE A 346 12.38 -6.49 13.80
C PHE A 346 13.20 -7.71 13.38
N THR A 347 14.26 -7.98 14.13
CA THR A 347 15.13 -9.14 13.97
C THR A 347 15.42 -9.75 15.34
N SER A 348 16.16 -10.87 15.33
CA SER A 348 16.60 -11.55 16.54
C SER A 348 18.10 -11.84 16.48
N ASP A 349 18.78 -11.61 17.60
CA ASP A 349 20.18 -11.98 17.82
C ASP A 349 20.32 -13.33 18.57
N VAL A 350 19.21 -13.95 18.99
CA VAL A 350 19.18 -15.13 19.87
C VAL A 350 18.52 -16.36 19.26
N VAL A 351 17.60 -16.18 18.30
CA VAL A 351 16.95 -17.26 17.57
C VAL A 351 17.05 -17.03 16.07
N ASP A 352 16.91 -18.09 15.28
CA ASP A 352 16.81 -17.95 13.83
C ASP A 352 15.50 -17.25 13.43
N VAL A 353 15.62 -16.19 12.63
CA VAL A 353 14.48 -15.30 12.31
C VAL A 353 13.47 -15.98 11.37
N GLN A 354 13.95 -16.87 10.48
CA GLN A 354 13.07 -17.62 9.60
C GLN A 354 12.27 -18.65 10.39
N GLN A 355 12.91 -19.32 11.34
CA GLN A 355 12.24 -20.24 12.23
C GLN A 355 11.24 -19.51 13.14
N LEU A 356 11.61 -18.35 13.67
CA LEU A 356 10.69 -17.50 14.45
C LEU A 356 9.45 -17.12 13.64
N HIS A 357 9.64 -16.74 12.37
CA HIS A 357 8.52 -16.46 11.46
C HIS A 357 7.60 -17.66 11.28
N LEU A 358 8.17 -18.86 11.06
CA LEU A 358 7.38 -20.07 10.86
C LEU A 358 6.57 -20.44 12.13
N GLU A 359 7.17 -20.32 13.33
CA GLU A 359 6.48 -20.62 14.58
C GLU A 359 5.39 -19.59 14.92
N LEU A 360 5.58 -18.32 14.58
CA LEU A 360 4.50 -17.32 14.66
C LEU A 360 3.32 -17.71 13.77
N ARG A 361 3.59 -18.15 12.55
CA ARG A 361 2.56 -18.65 11.63
C ARG A 361 1.84 -19.89 12.18
N ASN A 362 2.58 -20.85 12.72
CA ASN A 362 2.03 -22.04 13.38
C ASN A 362 1.14 -21.67 14.57
N SER A 363 1.44 -20.56 15.25
CA SER A 363 0.63 -19.99 16.33
C SER A 363 -0.57 -19.16 15.84
N GLY A 364 -0.82 -19.15 14.51
CA GLY A 364 -1.93 -18.46 13.88
C GLY A 364 -1.68 -16.96 13.59
N TRP A 365 -0.44 -16.45 13.80
CA TRP A 365 -0.13 -15.04 13.54
C TRP A 365 0.57 -14.84 12.21
N GLY A 366 -0.09 -14.13 11.30
CA GLY A 366 0.47 -13.78 9.99
C GLY A 366 1.57 -12.72 10.12
N SER A 367 2.72 -12.98 9.54
CA SER A 367 3.84 -12.05 9.44
C SER A 367 4.54 -12.23 8.08
N THR A 368 5.46 -11.35 7.72
CA THR A 368 6.24 -11.48 6.49
C THR A 368 7.73 -11.62 6.83
N TYR A 369 8.36 -12.68 6.34
CA TYR A 369 9.81 -12.85 6.42
C TYR A 369 10.50 -12.20 5.22
N GLY A 370 11.69 -11.68 5.42
CA GLY A 370 12.56 -11.12 4.38
C GLY A 370 14.00 -10.98 4.88
N GLN A 371 14.87 -10.50 4.01
CA GLN A 371 16.24 -10.16 4.34
C GLN A 371 16.53 -8.71 3.97
N SER A 372 17.39 -8.05 4.76
CA SER A 372 17.90 -6.73 4.48
C SER A 372 19.37 -6.68 4.89
N GLY A 373 20.26 -6.30 3.98
CA GLY A 373 21.70 -6.25 4.28
C GLY A 373 22.31 -7.59 4.73
N GLY A 374 21.69 -8.73 4.39
CA GLY A 374 22.11 -10.06 4.86
C GLY A 374 21.55 -10.46 6.23
N THR A 375 20.75 -9.60 6.87
CA THR A 375 20.09 -9.87 8.15
C THR A 375 18.65 -10.32 7.89
N GLY A 376 18.24 -11.46 8.47
CA GLY A 376 16.84 -11.90 8.47
C GLY A 376 15.95 -10.91 9.24
N ARG A 377 14.76 -10.65 8.74
CA ARG A 377 13.81 -9.75 9.40
C ARG A 377 12.39 -10.26 9.33
N ILE A 378 11.60 -9.90 10.31
CA ILE A 378 10.15 -10.03 10.29
C ILE A 378 9.55 -8.64 10.12
N ARG A 379 8.64 -8.51 9.15
CA ARG A 379 7.84 -7.31 8.95
C ARG A 379 6.41 -7.56 9.37
N LEU A 380 5.88 -6.64 10.17
CA LEU A 380 4.47 -6.55 10.50
C LEU A 380 3.86 -5.36 9.73
N SER A 381 2.68 -5.57 9.19
CA SER A 381 1.86 -4.55 8.53
C SER A 381 0.54 -4.45 9.29
N ILE A 382 0.49 -3.50 10.22
CA ILE A 382 -0.62 -3.33 11.15
C ILE A 382 -1.69 -2.45 10.51
N HIS A 383 -2.93 -2.91 10.55
CA HIS A 383 -4.07 -2.21 9.97
C HIS A 383 -5.00 -1.65 11.09
N PRO A 384 -5.72 -0.54 10.87
CA PRO A 384 -6.55 0.14 11.89
C PRO A 384 -7.66 -0.69 12.52
N HIS A 385 -8.08 -1.80 11.94
CA HIS A 385 -9.09 -2.69 12.54
C HIS A 385 -8.53 -3.55 13.69
N ARG A 386 -7.22 -3.50 13.94
CA ARG A 386 -6.62 -4.11 15.12
C ARG A 386 -6.80 -3.19 16.33
N ASP A 387 -6.97 -3.80 17.48
CA ASP A 387 -7.05 -3.09 18.74
C ASP A 387 -5.89 -3.47 19.70
N VAL A 388 -5.88 -2.85 20.84
CA VAL A 388 -4.85 -3.05 21.88
C VAL A 388 -4.85 -4.48 22.44
N THR A 389 -5.97 -5.19 22.37
CA THR A 389 -6.09 -6.59 22.84
C THR A 389 -5.31 -7.50 21.90
N HIS A 390 -5.51 -7.37 20.60
CA HIS A 390 -4.73 -8.10 19.59
C HIS A 390 -3.22 -7.80 19.70
N ALA A 391 -2.85 -6.55 19.99
CA ALA A 391 -1.44 -6.17 20.16
C ALA A 391 -0.79 -6.90 21.34
N ARG A 392 -1.47 -6.95 22.49
CA ARG A 392 -0.99 -7.65 23.71
C ARG A 392 -0.91 -9.16 23.50
N GLU A 393 -1.95 -9.76 22.92
CA GLU A 393 -1.97 -11.20 22.58
C GLU A 393 -0.78 -11.54 21.64
N PHE A 394 -0.53 -10.72 20.62
CA PHE A 394 0.61 -10.93 19.75
C PHE A 394 1.95 -10.90 20.50
N VAL A 395 2.15 -9.93 21.39
CA VAL A 395 3.40 -9.79 22.17
C VAL A 395 3.59 -10.98 23.12
N GLU A 396 2.53 -11.46 23.77
CA GLU A 396 2.58 -12.66 24.65
C GLU A 396 2.96 -13.91 23.85
N VAL A 397 2.35 -14.12 22.68
CA VAL A 397 2.68 -15.25 21.80
C VAL A 397 4.11 -15.13 21.28
N LEU A 398 4.55 -13.93 20.86
CA LEU A 398 5.92 -13.70 20.41
C LEU A 398 6.94 -14.05 21.50
N ALA A 399 6.71 -13.62 22.74
CA ALA A 399 7.57 -13.96 23.88
C ALA A 399 7.65 -15.47 24.11
N THR A 400 6.51 -16.16 24.11
CA THR A 400 6.41 -17.61 24.29
C THR A 400 7.16 -18.36 23.18
N VAL A 401 7.00 -17.95 21.93
CA VAL A 401 7.69 -18.55 20.77
C VAL A 401 9.19 -18.38 20.88
N VAL A 402 9.66 -17.18 21.24
CA VAL A 402 11.11 -16.90 21.42
C VAL A 402 11.70 -17.76 22.54
N GLU A 403 11.03 -17.90 23.68
CA GLU A 403 11.46 -18.77 24.79
C GLU A 403 11.52 -20.24 24.35
N GLY A 404 10.51 -20.75 23.67
CA GLY A 404 10.50 -22.11 23.13
C GLY A 404 11.67 -22.41 22.20
N LEU A 405 11.98 -21.48 21.28
CA LEU A 405 13.09 -21.62 20.34
C LEU A 405 14.47 -21.53 21.00
N ARG A 406 14.60 -20.83 22.12
CA ARG A 406 15.84 -20.82 22.92
C ARG A 406 16.09 -22.14 23.63
N GLY A 407 15.04 -22.75 24.19
CA GLY A 407 15.13 -24.05 24.89
C GLY A 407 15.64 -25.16 23.99
N THR A 408 15.22 -25.19 22.73
CA THR A 408 15.63 -26.20 21.75
C THR A 408 17.13 -26.12 21.34
N LYS A 409 17.78 -24.95 21.50
CA LYS A 409 19.25 -24.81 21.27
C LYS A 409 20.10 -25.27 22.47
N GLY A 410 19.50 -25.40 23.67
CA GLY A 410 20.21 -25.84 24.87
C GLY A 410 20.39 -27.37 25.01
N ASP A 411 19.52 -28.15 24.40
CA ASP A 411 19.52 -29.63 24.54
C ASP A 411 20.33 -30.36 23.44
N GLY A 412 21.00 -29.62 22.54
CA GLY A 412 21.79 -30.19 21.43
C GLY A 412 23.27 -30.49 21.70
N HIS A 413 23.74 -30.35 22.94
CA HIS A 413 25.14 -30.65 23.31
C HIS A 413 25.20 -31.47 24.60
N VAL A 414 24.68 -32.69 24.61
CA VAL A 414 25.15 -33.78 25.47
C VAL A 414 24.87 -35.12 24.79
N THR A 415 25.77 -35.62 23.99
CA THR A 415 26.29 -37.00 23.99
C THR A 415 27.38 -37.12 22.90
#